data_9b0674b6edd6d829009fd418887a1f79
#
_entry.id   9b0674b6edd6d829009fd418887a1f79
#
_cell.length_a   1.000
_cell.length_b   1.000
_cell.length_c   1.000
_cell.angle_alpha   90.00
_cell.angle_beta   90.00
_cell.angle_gamma   90.00
#
_symmetry.space_group_name_H-M   'P 1'
#
loop_
_entity.id
_entity.type
_entity.pdbx_description
1 polymer ?
#
loop_
_entity_poly.entity_id
_entity_poly.type
_entity_poly.pdbx_seq_one_letter_code
_entity_poly.pdbx_strand_id
1 'polypeptide(L)'
;MKNAVIVDSVRTGLAKSHRGGFNMTRPDDMLSHIINNLLERNPNLAPEVVEDVIMGCGSPEGAQGHNLGRNAAVLSNLPITVGGTTVNRYCSSGMQTISMAASQVMAGCYDAVIAGGAETISMMGAQNMDNFVNNRLAAEYPGIYHPMGITAETVANR
;
A
#
# COMPACT_ATOMS: atom_id res chain seq x y z
N MET A 1 10.93 25.55 -3.26
CA MET A 1 10.29 24.23 -3.21
C MET A 1 11.05 23.34 -4.20
N LYS A 2 11.49 22.15 -3.82
CA LYS A 2 12.10 21.19 -4.74
C LYS A 2 11.03 20.64 -5.69
N ASN A 3 11.43 20.18 -6.87
CA ASN A 3 10.52 19.42 -7.74
C ASN A 3 10.63 17.94 -7.37
N ALA A 4 9.50 17.28 -7.14
CA ALA A 4 9.45 15.82 -7.03
C ALA A 4 9.30 15.23 -8.43
N VAL A 5 10.06 14.18 -8.73
CA VAL A 5 10.03 13.45 -10.00
C VAL A 5 9.92 11.96 -9.75
N ILE A 6 9.27 11.25 -10.65
CA ILE A 6 9.24 9.77 -10.63
C ILE A 6 10.43 9.30 -11.48
N VAL A 7 11.36 8.60 -10.86
CA VAL A 7 12.59 8.12 -11.51
C VAL A 7 12.33 6.78 -12.22
N ASP A 8 11.63 5.85 -11.55
CA ASP A 8 11.32 4.52 -12.08
C ASP A 8 10.05 3.97 -11.43
N SER A 9 9.46 2.94 -12.04
CA SER A 9 8.31 2.23 -11.48
C SER A 9 8.33 0.76 -11.89
N VAL A 10 7.95 -0.11 -10.95
CA VAL A 10 7.84 -1.56 -11.15
C VAL A 10 6.55 -2.08 -10.54
N ARG A 11 6.07 -3.22 -11.06
CA ARG A 11 4.96 -3.95 -10.45
C ARG A 11 5.06 -5.45 -10.71
N THR A 12 4.42 -6.24 -9.87
CA THR A 12 4.15 -7.66 -10.15
C THR A 12 3.01 -7.81 -11.15
N GLY A 13 2.81 -9.02 -11.66
CA GLY A 13 1.54 -9.35 -12.33
C GLY A 13 0.36 -9.21 -11.37
N LEU A 14 -0.84 -9.10 -11.92
CA LEU A 14 -2.10 -9.13 -11.18
C LEU A 14 -2.67 -10.55 -11.24
N ALA A 15 -3.12 -11.08 -10.10
CA ALA A 15 -3.75 -12.39 -10.04
C ALA A 15 -5.14 -12.30 -9.41
N LYS A 16 -6.02 -13.21 -9.84
CA LYS A 16 -7.38 -13.27 -9.29
C LYS A 16 -7.33 -13.76 -7.84
N SER A 17 -8.02 -13.05 -6.93
CA SER A 17 -8.13 -13.43 -5.54
C SER A 17 -8.73 -14.83 -5.38
N HIS A 18 -8.22 -15.60 -4.44
CA HIS A 18 -8.60 -16.98 -4.08
C HIS A 18 -8.38 -18.05 -5.16
N ARG A 19 -8.05 -17.67 -6.41
CA ARG A 19 -7.91 -18.60 -7.55
C ARG A 19 -6.67 -18.38 -8.40
N GLY A 20 -5.93 -17.31 -8.19
CA GLY A 20 -4.75 -16.96 -8.98
C GLY A 20 -3.45 -17.48 -8.39
N GLY A 21 -2.35 -17.35 -9.15
CA GLY A 21 -1.03 -17.85 -8.74
C GLY A 21 -0.43 -17.17 -7.52
N PHE A 22 -0.96 -16.01 -7.11
CA PHE A 22 -0.48 -15.29 -5.92
C PHE A 22 -1.33 -15.50 -4.66
N ASN A 23 -2.26 -16.46 -4.66
CA ASN A 23 -3.17 -16.71 -3.52
C ASN A 23 -2.46 -16.91 -2.18
N MET A 24 -1.28 -17.54 -2.21
CA MET A 24 -0.49 -17.88 -1.03
C MET A 24 0.81 -17.08 -0.96
N THR A 25 0.96 -16.04 -1.79
CA THR A 25 2.12 -15.17 -1.77
C THR A 25 1.87 -14.00 -0.82
N ARG A 26 2.73 -13.85 0.16
CA ARG A 26 2.64 -12.78 1.15
C ARG A 26 2.85 -11.41 0.50
N PRO A 27 2.12 -10.38 0.92
CA PRO A 27 2.25 -9.03 0.33
C PRO A 27 3.58 -8.35 0.70
N ASP A 28 4.14 -8.64 1.87
CA ASP A 28 5.45 -8.17 2.27
C ASP A 28 6.57 -8.77 1.40
N ASP A 29 6.46 -10.06 1.02
CA ASP A 29 7.39 -10.70 0.06
C ASP A 29 7.26 -10.09 -1.35
N MET A 30 6.03 -9.85 -1.81
CA MET A 30 5.81 -9.19 -3.10
C MET A 30 6.39 -7.77 -3.13
N LEU A 31 6.20 -7.00 -2.06
CA LEU A 31 6.73 -5.65 -1.94
C LEU A 31 8.27 -5.64 -1.86
N SER A 32 8.86 -6.51 -1.05
CA SER A 32 10.33 -6.60 -0.96
C SER A 32 10.95 -6.99 -2.31
N HIS A 33 10.30 -7.90 -3.04
CA HIS A 33 10.72 -8.27 -4.39
C HIS A 33 10.73 -7.07 -5.35
N ILE A 34 9.65 -6.27 -5.40
CA ILE A 34 9.62 -5.10 -6.29
C ILE A 34 10.55 -3.98 -5.83
N ILE A 35 10.78 -3.80 -4.52
CA ILE A 35 11.77 -2.87 -4.01
C ILE A 35 13.17 -3.26 -4.48
N ASN A 36 13.53 -4.54 -4.34
CA ASN A 36 14.83 -5.05 -4.79
C ASN A 36 15.00 -4.88 -6.31
N ASN A 37 13.96 -5.14 -7.10
CA ASN A 37 13.98 -4.86 -8.55
C ASN A 37 14.17 -3.37 -8.88
N LEU A 38 13.58 -2.46 -8.11
CA LEU A 38 13.84 -1.03 -8.28
C LEU A 38 15.32 -0.69 -8.06
N LEU A 39 15.92 -1.23 -6.98
CA LEU A 39 17.34 -1.02 -6.68
C LEU A 39 18.24 -1.60 -7.78
N GLU A 40 17.98 -2.82 -8.23
CA GLU A 40 18.74 -3.47 -9.32
C GLU A 40 18.68 -2.70 -10.64
N ARG A 41 17.52 -2.14 -10.99
CA ARG A 41 17.32 -1.34 -12.21
C ARG A 41 17.97 0.04 -12.13
N ASN A 42 18.24 0.51 -10.93
CA ASN A 42 18.84 1.82 -10.68
C ASN A 42 20.19 1.69 -9.95
N PRO A 43 21.22 1.06 -10.57
CA PRO A 43 22.48 0.74 -9.90
C PRO A 43 23.30 1.97 -9.49
N ASN A 44 22.94 3.14 -9.98
CA ASN A 44 23.57 4.40 -9.60
C ASN A 44 22.94 5.01 -8.32
N LEU A 45 21.83 4.47 -7.84
CA LEU A 45 21.20 4.86 -6.59
C LEU A 45 21.75 3.99 -5.46
N ALA A 46 22.55 4.59 -4.57
CA ALA A 46 22.95 3.90 -3.35
C ALA A 46 21.71 3.63 -2.47
N PRO A 47 21.48 2.41 -1.98
CA PRO A 47 20.30 2.10 -1.17
C PRO A 47 20.15 2.99 0.09
N GLU A 48 21.25 3.50 0.60
CA GLU A 48 21.34 4.39 1.76
C GLU A 48 20.71 5.77 1.51
N VAL A 49 20.52 6.15 0.25
CA VAL A 49 19.87 7.41 -0.12
C VAL A 49 18.35 7.33 0.04
N VAL A 50 17.79 6.12 0.07
CA VAL A 50 16.36 5.92 0.33
C VAL A 50 16.09 6.14 1.81
N GLU A 51 15.22 7.09 2.12
CA GLU A 51 14.97 7.52 3.50
C GLU A 51 13.68 6.94 4.08
N ASP A 52 12.68 6.67 3.24
CA ASP A 52 11.41 6.07 3.68
C ASP A 52 10.78 5.18 2.59
N VAL A 53 9.96 4.23 3.05
CA VAL A 53 9.14 3.34 2.22
C VAL A 53 7.68 3.53 2.63
N ILE A 54 6.88 4.19 1.79
CA ILE A 54 5.47 4.49 2.05
C ILE A 54 4.60 3.56 1.22
N MET A 55 3.95 2.57 1.86
CA MET A 55 3.14 1.58 1.16
C MET A 55 1.66 1.70 1.50
N GLY A 56 0.84 1.69 0.46
CA GLY A 56 -0.60 1.67 0.54
C GLY A 56 -1.14 0.25 0.71
N CYS A 57 -2.10 0.10 1.61
CA CYS A 57 -2.87 -1.13 1.79
C CYS A 57 -4.29 -0.77 2.18
N GLY A 58 -5.28 -1.22 1.40
CA GLY A 58 -6.69 -0.90 1.61
C GLY A 58 -7.30 -1.65 2.78
N SER A 59 -6.79 -2.82 3.10
CA SER A 59 -7.22 -3.67 4.22
C SER A 59 -6.01 -4.23 4.95
N PRO A 60 -5.35 -3.44 5.82
CA PRO A 60 -4.12 -3.83 6.50
C PRO A 60 -4.39 -4.85 7.62
N GLU A 61 -4.84 -6.03 7.24
CA GLU A 61 -5.25 -7.13 8.12
C GLU A 61 -4.63 -8.46 7.68
N GLY A 62 -4.63 -9.47 8.53
CA GLY A 62 -4.07 -10.79 8.24
C GLY A 62 -2.60 -10.70 7.83
N ALA A 63 -2.23 -11.31 6.72
CA ALA A 63 -0.85 -11.31 6.21
C ALA A 63 -0.34 -9.93 5.79
N GLN A 64 -1.22 -8.96 5.59
CA GLN A 64 -0.89 -7.57 5.28
C GLN A 64 -1.09 -6.61 6.47
N GLY A 65 -1.28 -7.17 7.65
CA GLY A 65 -1.40 -6.43 8.91
C GLY A 65 -0.10 -5.81 9.39
N HIS A 66 -0.16 -5.21 10.58
CA HIS A 66 0.92 -4.41 11.16
C HIS A 66 1.33 -3.25 10.23
N ASN A 67 2.63 -2.99 10.14
CA ASN A 67 3.18 -1.99 9.24
C ASN A 67 3.80 -2.67 8.01
N LEU A 68 2.97 -2.90 6.99
CA LEU A 68 3.37 -3.56 5.76
C LEU A 68 4.53 -2.84 5.06
N GLY A 69 4.53 -1.49 5.07
CA GLY A 69 5.63 -0.69 4.50
C GLY A 69 6.95 -0.95 5.20
N ARG A 70 6.93 -1.01 6.54
CA ARG A 70 8.15 -1.31 7.31
C ARG A 70 8.60 -2.76 7.12
N ASN A 71 7.67 -3.71 7.09
CA ASN A 71 8.00 -5.11 6.84
C ASN A 71 8.69 -5.28 5.48
N ALA A 72 8.15 -4.65 4.44
CA ALA A 72 8.73 -4.68 3.10
C ALA A 72 10.14 -4.04 3.05
N ALA A 73 10.34 -2.91 3.72
CA ALA A 73 11.65 -2.26 3.81
C ALA A 73 12.69 -3.17 4.47
N VAL A 74 12.34 -3.81 5.59
CA VAL A 74 13.25 -4.71 6.33
C VAL A 74 13.57 -5.99 5.56
N LEU A 75 12.60 -6.50 4.78
CA LEU A 75 12.79 -7.71 3.96
C LEU A 75 13.55 -7.43 2.65
N SER A 76 13.70 -6.18 2.28
CA SER A 76 14.41 -5.79 1.06
C SER A 76 15.91 -5.56 1.30
N ASN A 77 16.64 -5.26 0.23
CA ASN A 77 18.06 -4.92 0.28
C ASN A 77 18.32 -3.46 0.74
N LEU A 78 17.33 -2.81 1.33
CA LEU A 78 17.50 -1.49 1.94
C LEU A 78 18.18 -1.59 3.31
N PRO A 79 18.93 -0.56 3.73
CA PRO A 79 19.47 -0.48 5.08
C PRO A 79 18.37 -0.55 6.15
N ILE A 80 18.66 -1.16 7.28
CA ILE A 80 17.71 -1.26 8.41
C ILE A 80 17.26 0.09 8.96
N THR A 81 18.03 1.13 8.67
CA THR A 81 17.73 2.52 9.07
C THR A 81 16.62 3.18 8.27
N VAL A 82 16.28 2.63 7.09
CA VAL A 82 15.21 3.17 6.24
C VAL A 82 13.87 3.05 6.96
N GLY A 83 13.11 4.12 7.00
CA GLY A 83 11.76 4.15 7.57
C GLY A 83 10.77 3.27 6.81
N GLY A 84 9.57 3.13 7.35
CA GLY A 84 8.49 2.44 6.65
C GLY A 84 7.14 2.78 7.24
N THR A 85 6.18 3.09 6.37
CA THR A 85 4.82 3.52 6.76
C THR A 85 3.79 2.79 5.91
N THR A 86 2.67 2.42 6.53
CA THR A 86 1.50 1.89 5.82
C THR A 86 0.37 2.91 5.84
N VAL A 87 -0.20 3.20 4.69
CA VAL A 87 -1.27 4.18 4.51
C VAL A 87 -2.53 3.47 4.01
N ASN A 88 -3.65 3.77 4.64
CA ASN A 88 -4.96 3.29 4.20
C ASN A 88 -5.85 4.45 3.74
N ARG A 89 -6.20 4.42 2.47
CA ARG A 89 -7.29 5.18 1.84
C ARG A 89 -8.06 4.25 0.90
N TYR A 90 -8.35 3.03 1.38
CA TYR A 90 -8.98 1.96 0.59
C TYR A 90 -8.32 1.77 -0.79
N CYS A 91 -9.10 1.70 -1.86
CA CYS A 91 -8.60 1.45 -3.22
C CYS A 91 -7.67 2.54 -3.76
N SER A 92 -7.63 3.74 -3.16
CA SER A 92 -6.70 4.82 -3.55
C SER A 92 -5.45 4.91 -2.68
N SER A 93 -5.19 3.91 -1.82
CA SER A 93 -4.03 3.92 -0.91
C SER A 93 -2.70 4.10 -1.64
N GLY A 94 -2.49 3.39 -2.76
CA GLY A 94 -1.25 3.51 -3.54
C GLY A 94 -1.06 4.89 -4.18
N MET A 95 -2.13 5.53 -4.66
CA MET A 95 -2.06 6.91 -5.15
C MET A 95 -1.78 7.89 -4.00
N GLN A 96 -2.36 7.65 -2.83
CA GLN A 96 -2.13 8.46 -1.64
C GLN A 96 -0.65 8.43 -1.21
N THR A 97 0.00 7.26 -1.25
CA THR A 97 1.42 7.16 -0.90
C THR A 97 2.32 7.94 -1.84
N ILE A 98 2.05 7.90 -3.15
CA ILE A 98 2.79 8.69 -4.13
C ILE A 98 2.63 10.20 -3.88
N SER A 99 1.41 10.64 -3.58
CA SER A 99 1.14 12.05 -3.23
C SER A 99 1.87 12.47 -1.96
N MET A 100 1.89 11.62 -0.93
CA MET A 100 2.61 11.90 0.32
C MET A 100 4.12 11.97 0.09
N ALA A 101 4.70 11.00 -0.61
CA ALA A 101 6.12 11.00 -0.95
C ALA A 101 6.53 12.24 -1.74
N ALA A 102 5.75 12.60 -2.77
CA ALA A 102 6.00 13.81 -3.55
C ALA A 102 5.97 15.07 -2.67
N SER A 103 4.98 15.18 -1.78
CA SER A 103 4.86 16.32 -0.86
C SER A 103 6.05 16.41 0.09
N GLN A 104 6.55 15.30 0.62
CA GLN A 104 7.70 15.25 1.51
C GLN A 104 9.00 15.65 0.79
N VAL A 105 9.20 15.19 -0.44
CA VAL A 105 10.34 15.60 -1.28
C VAL A 105 10.26 17.09 -1.61
N MET A 106 9.09 17.59 -1.99
CA MET A 106 8.89 19.03 -2.30
C MET A 106 9.10 19.91 -1.07
N ALA A 107 8.74 19.44 0.10
CA ALA A 107 8.96 20.13 1.38
C ALA A 107 10.43 20.07 1.84
N GLY A 108 11.26 19.21 1.22
CA GLY A 108 12.67 19.02 1.59
C GLY A 108 12.86 18.13 2.83
N CYS A 109 11.82 17.36 3.20
CA CYS A 109 11.94 16.37 4.28
C CYS A 109 12.81 15.19 3.89
N TYR A 110 12.71 14.78 2.62
CA TYR A 110 13.46 13.66 2.04
C TYR A 110 14.02 14.00 0.67
N ASP A 111 15.07 13.30 0.26
CA ASP A 111 15.63 13.36 -1.09
C ASP A 111 15.16 12.20 -1.97
N ALA A 112 15.01 10.99 -1.40
CA ALA A 112 14.50 9.82 -2.12
C ALA A 112 13.55 8.98 -1.24
N VAL A 113 12.40 8.63 -1.82
CA VAL A 113 11.34 7.84 -1.15
C VAL A 113 10.83 6.78 -2.12
N ILE A 114 10.59 5.58 -1.62
CA ILE A 114 9.86 4.55 -2.36
C ILE A 114 8.40 4.59 -1.93
N ALA A 115 7.49 4.78 -2.90
CA ALA A 115 6.05 4.82 -2.66
C ALA A 115 5.33 3.83 -3.55
N GLY A 116 4.35 3.13 -3.01
CA GLY A 116 3.59 2.11 -3.74
C GLY A 116 2.50 1.49 -2.89
N GLY A 117 2.19 0.24 -3.14
CA GLY A 117 1.23 -0.50 -2.33
C GLY A 117 1.05 -1.95 -2.78
N ALA A 118 0.45 -2.73 -1.93
CA ALA A 118 0.04 -4.10 -2.21
C ALA A 118 -1.31 -4.41 -1.58
N GLU A 119 -2.01 -5.37 -2.18
CA GLU A 119 -3.27 -5.89 -1.65
C GLU A 119 -3.35 -7.39 -1.92
N THR A 120 -3.64 -8.18 -0.88
CA THR A 120 -3.90 -9.61 -1.00
C THR A 120 -5.19 -10.01 -0.29
N ILE A 121 -6.29 -9.91 -1.00
CA ILE A 121 -7.61 -10.30 -0.48
C ILE A 121 -7.62 -11.79 -0.09
N SER A 122 -6.85 -12.62 -0.77
CA SER A 122 -6.76 -14.07 -0.51
C SER A 122 -6.21 -14.40 0.89
N MET A 123 -5.43 -13.51 1.50
CA MET A 123 -4.73 -13.76 2.77
C MET A 123 -5.18 -12.83 3.92
N MET A 124 -6.28 -12.12 3.75
CA MET A 124 -6.79 -11.22 4.80
C MET A 124 -7.32 -11.99 6.03
N GLY A 125 -7.74 -13.24 5.85
CA GLY A 125 -8.45 -14.00 6.89
C GLY A 125 -9.93 -13.60 7.00
N ALA A 126 -10.64 -14.23 7.96
CA ALA A 126 -12.01 -13.85 8.26
C ALA A 126 -12.03 -12.56 9.08
N GLN A 127 -12.66 -11.53 8.55
CA GLN A 127 -12.92 -10.31 9.32
C GLN A 127 -13.93 -10.59 10.41
N ASN A 128 -13.61 -10.22 11.65
CA ASN A 128 -14.60 -10.26 12.73
C ASN A 128 -15.52 -9.04 12.57
N MET A 129 -16.67 -9.26 11.93
CA MET A 129 -17.65 -8.21 11.65
C MET A 129 -18.24 -7.58 12.94
N ASP A 130 -18.22 -8.30 14.07
CA ASP A 130 -18.75 -7.78 15.34
C ASP A 130 -17.95 -6.58 15.86
N ASN A 131 -16.65 -6.53 15.56
CA ASN A 131 -15.77 -5.43 15.95
C ASN A 131 -15.56 -4.40 14.84
N PHE A 132 -16.02 -4.68 13.63
CA PHE A 132 -15.81 -3.82 12.46
C PHE A 132 -16.84 -2.69 12.38
N VAL A 133 -18.10 -2.98 12.70
CA VAL A 133 -19.21 -2.05 12.52
C VAL A 133 -19.38 -1.16 13.77
N ASN A 134 -19.24 0.14 13.59
CA ASN A 134 -19.67 1.11 14.58
C ASN A 134 -21.17 1.38 14.40
N ASN A 135 -21.99 0.91 15.36
CA ASN A 135 -23.45 1.00 15.28
C ASN A 135 -23.98 2.43 15.21
N ARG A 136 -23.32 3.38 15.88
CA ARG A 136 -23.68 4.80 15.83
C ARG A 136 -23.41 5.36 14.42
N LEU A 137 -22.23 5.06 13.86
CA LEU A 137 -21.87 5.51 12.51
C LEU A 137 -22.81 4.90 11.45
N ALA A 138 -23.17 3.62 11.60
CA ALA A 138 -24.12 2.97 10.72
C ALA A 138 -25.54 3.59 10.79
N ALA A 139 -25.96 4.03 11.97
CA ALA A 139 -27.26 4.68 12.16
C ALA A 139 -27.28 6.10 11.56
N GLU A 140 -26.21 6.88 11.78
CA GLU A 140 -26.10 8.25 11.26
C GLU A 140 -25.84 8.29 9.73
N TYR A 141 -25.10 7.28 9.20
CA TYR A 141 -24.72 7.17 7.78
C TYR A 141 -24.96 5.75 7.27
N PRO A 142 -26.21 5.34 6.98
CA PRO A 142 -26.57 3.96 6.67
C PRO A 142 -25.81 3.33 5.50
N GLY A 143 -25.32 4.14 4.57
CA GLY A 143 -24.58 3.67 3.41
C GLY A 143 -23.07 3.47 3.62
N ILE A 144 -22.51 3.83 4.78
CA ILE A 144 -21.05 3.88 4.95
C ILE A 144 -20.38 2.51 4.87
N TYR A 145 -21.08 1.45 5.26
CA TYR A 145 -20.61 0.08 5.23
C TYR A 145 -21.16 -0.73 4.03
N HIS A 146 -21.82 -0.06 3.08
CA HIS A 146 -22.32 -0.76 1.90
C HIS A 146 -21.17 -1.34 1.06
N PRO A 147 -21.30 -2.59 0.60
CA PRO A 147 -20.38 -3.14 -0.40
C PRO A 147 -20.36 -2.26 -1.65
N MET A 148 -19.20 -2.21 -2.33
CA MET A 148 -19.02 -1.35 -3.51
C MET A 148 -20.02 -1.66 -4.64
N GLY A 149 -20.48 -2.91 -4.78
CA GLY A 149 -21.54 -3.26 -5.73
C GLY A 149 -22.85 -2.52 -5.44
N ILE A 150 -23.28 -2.45 -4.18
CA ILE A 150 -24.48 -1.69 -3.77
C ILE A 150 -24.29 -0.19 -4.02
N THR A 151 -23.11 0.32 -3.73
CA THR A 151 -22.77 1.73 -4.01
C THR A 151 -22.83 2.02 -5.51
N ALA A 152 -22.33 1.13 -6.35
CA ALA A 152 -22.38 1.28 -7.81
C ALA A 152 -23.82 1.30 -8.32
N GLU A 153 -24.68 0.40 -7.86
CA GLU A 153 -26.11 0.39 -8.22
C GLU A 153 -26.84 1.67 -7.76
N THR A 154 -26.48 2.15 -6.56
CA THR A 154 -27.06 3.40 -6.05
C THR A 154 -26.68 4.60 -6.93
N VAL A 155 -25.44 4.64 -7.43
CA VAL A 155 -25.00 5.72 -8.33
C VAL A 155 -25.64 5.59 -9.71
N ALA A 156 -25.75 4.35 -10.23
CA ALA A 156 -26.37 4.10 -11.53
C ALA A 156 -27.86 4.46 -11.59
N ASN A 157 -28.56 4.43 -10.44
CA ASN A 157 -29.99 4.75 -10.33
C ASN A 157 -30.26 6.23 -10.00
N ARG A 158 -29.27 7.11 -9.97
CA ARG A 158 -29.38 8.56 -9.77
C ARG A 158 -29.36 9.33 -11.07
#